data_1cf93825900ed594240f5d0454d47aab
#
_entry.id   1cf93825900ed594240f5d0454d47aab
#
_cell.length_a   1.000
_cell.length_b   1.000
_cell.length_c   1.000
_cell.angle_alpha   90.00
_cell.angle_beta   90.00
_cell.angle_gamma   90.00
#
_symmetry.space_group_name_H-M   'P 1'
#
loop_
_entity.id
_entity.type
_entity.pdbx_description
1 polymer ?
#
loop_
_entity_poly.entity_id
_entity_poly.type
_entity_poly.pdbx_seq_one_letter_code
_entity_poly.pdbx_strand_id
1 'polypeptide(L)'
;MQDIDKNIIKKIHEENLSDPVNERILIAALICSLAKEFANELVIVGGSAVEFYTAASYMTKDIDFIAKDDFQIAKIMTSLGFSIGEGYTWFHPDTSVVVEFPKPPLIGDISRVTEVKTEYGVAEIIGVEDIILDRLKGREFWQDNNELPEMMIYSHYDSIDFVYLQKQAEYELVSDVLEKAIADVEDYKDGKSLYLRNIFYSDKVVETKIVDALEYDVPLEKIVRRLSNDAQVKGGSLDERKIYLEAIIKSSKEIQELLSEGSECD
;
A
#
# COMPACT_ATOMS: atom_id res chain seq x y z
N MET A 1 -17.37 3.60 25.52
CA MET A 1 -17.49 3.51 24.06
C MET A 1 -18.44 4.60 23.63
N GLN A 2 -17.97 5.64 22.95
CA GLN A 2 -18.86 6.62 22.33
C GLN A 2 -19.83 5.87 21.40
N ASP A 3 -21.03 6.44 21.22
CA ASP A 3 -22.03 5.87 20.30
C ASP A 3 -21.44 5.99 18.88
N ILE A 4 -20.87 4.90 18.37
CA ILE A 4 -20.25 4.87 17.03
C ILE A 4 -21.38 4.89 16.02
N ASP A 5 -21.33 5.80 15.06
CA ASP A 5 -22.25 5.80 13.93
C ASP A 5 -22.10 4.48 13.16
N LYS A 6 -23.14 3.66 13.16
CA LYS A 6 -23.15 2.35 12.46
C LYS A 6 -22.96 2.47 10.95
N ASN A 7 -23.16 3.66 10.39
CA ASN A 7 -23.00 3.91 8.96
C ASN A 7 -21.65 4.55 8.64
N ILE A 8 -20.73 4.66 9.61
CA ILE A 8 -19.46 5.39 9.40
C ILE A 8 -18.62 4.77 8.29
N ILE A 9 -18.52 3.44 8.22
CA ILE A 9 -17.77 2.74 7.17
C ILE A 9 -18.40 3.00 5.81
N LYS A 10 -19.74 2.88 5.71
CA LYS A 10 -20.47 3.19 4.48
C LYS A 10 -20.22 4.62 4.01
N LYS A 11 -20.26 5.58 4.92
CA LYS A 11 -19.98 7.00 4.62
C LYS A 11 -18.57 7.18 4.09
N ILE A 12 -17.56 6.59 4.75
CA ILE A 12 -16.16 6.65 4.28
C ILE A 12 -16.07 6.07 2.87
N HIS A 13 -16.69 4.91 2.61
CA HIS A 13 -16.71 4.28 1.29
C HIS A 13 -17.34 5.19 0.22
N GLU A 14 -18.55 5.68 0.46
CA GLU A 14 -19.28 6.53 -0.49
C GLU A 14 -18.53 7.84 -0.83
N GLU A 15 -17.82 8.42 0.14
CA GLU A 15 -17.02 9.63 -0.04
C GLU A 15 -15.68 9.37 -0.77
N ASN A 16 -15.21 8.11 -0.81
CA ASN A 16 -13.89 7.73 -1.34
C ASN A 16 -13.93 6.72 -2.51
N LEU A 17 -15.05 6.54 -3.18
CA LEU A 17 -15.23 5.62 -4.32
C LEU A 17 -14.15 5.75 -5.41
N SER A 18 -13.56 6.93 -5.58
CA SER A 18 -12.51 7.19 -6.55
C SER A 18 -11.09 7.18 -5.96
N ASP A 19 -10.94 6.90 -4.67
CA ASP A 19 -9.67 6.87 -3.97
C ASP A 19 -9.62 5.75 -2.91
N PRO A 20 -9.48 4.48 -3.35
CA PRO A 20 -9.49 3.33 -2.45
C PRO A 20 -8.30 3.33 -1.47
N VAL A 21 -7.19 4.01 -1.79
CA VAL A 21 -6.06 4.18 -0.87
C VAL A 21 -6.45 5.07 0.29
N ASN A 22 -7.09 6.21 -0.01
CA ASN A 22 -7.59 7.11 1.03
C ASN A 22 -8.65 6.42 1.88
N GLU A 23 -9.57 5.66 1.26
CA GLU A 23 -10.57 4.87 1.98
C GLU A 23 -9.92 3.95 3.01
N ARG A 24 -8.90 3.17 2.63
CA ARG A 24 -8.19 2.26 3.54
C ARG A 24 -7.53 3.00 4.69
N ILE A 25 -6.86 4.12 4.41
CA ILE A 25 -6.22 4.94 5.46
C ILE A 25 -7.24 5.52 6.43
N LEU A 26 -8.40 6.00 5.95
CA LEU A 26 -9.46 6.54 6.82
C LEU A 26 -10.07 5.44 7.69
N ILE A 27 -10.36 4.27 7.12
CA ILE A 27 -10.85 3.10 7.88
C ILE A 27 -9.80 2.65 8.90
N ALA A 28 -8.54 2.57 8.50
CA ALA A 28 -7.45 2.21 9.40
C ALA A 28 -7.31 3.19 10.56
N ALA A 29 -7.35 4.50 10.30
CA ALA A 29 -7.27 5.53 11.34
C ALA A 29 -8.43 5.44 12.34
N LEU A 30 -9.64 5.15 11.86
CA LEU A 30 -10.81 4.92 12.71
C LEU A 30 -10.61 3.71 13.61
N ILE A 31 -10.17 2.58 13.07
CA ILE A 31 -9.91 1.34 13.83
C ILE A 31 -8.80 1.60 14.87
N CYS A 32 -7.69 2.24 14.50
CA CYS A 32 -6.61 2.60 15.42
C CYS A 32 -7.10 3.49 16.57
N SER A 33 -7.92 4.50 16.26
CA SER A 33 -8.47 5.40 17.27
C SER A 33 -9.34 4.67 18.29
N LEU A 34 -10.19 3.75 17.83
CA LEU A 34 -11.02 2.93 18.71
C LEU A 34 -10.20 1.97 19.55
N ALA A 35 -9.15 1.39 18.98
CA ALA A 35 -8.25 0.50 19.71
C ALA A 35 -7.51 1.23 20.84
N LYS A 36 -7.12 2.48 20.65
CA LYS A 36 -6.48 3.32 21.68
C LYS A 36 -7.37 3.56 22.90
N GLU A 37 -8.72 3.58 22.76
CA GLU A 37 -9.64 3.66 23.90
C GLU A 37 -9.47 2.46 24.85
N PHE A 38 -8.95 1.34 24.37
CA PHE A 38 -8.69 0.12 25.14
C PHE A 38 -7.20 -0.10 25.44
N ALA A 39 -6.39 0.94 25.32
CA ALA A 39 -4.92 0.87 25.44
C ALA A 39 -4.27 -0.17 24.53
N ASN A 40 -4.90 -0.46 23.38
CA ASN A 40 -4.40 -1.34 22.36
C ASN A 40 -3.78 -0.50 21.22
N GLU A 41 -2.54 -0.77 20.89
CA GLU A 41 -1.80 -0.12 19.82
C GLU A 41 -1.86 -1.02 18.59
N LEU A 42 -2.32 -0.46 17.48
CA LEU A 42 -2.38 -1.14 16.19
C LEU A 42 -1.40 -0.50 15.23
N VAL A 43 -0.62 -1.32 14.54
CA VAL A 43 0.32 -0.87 13.52
C VAL A 43 -0.01 -1.53 12.20
N ILE A 44 -0.21 -0.72 11.17
CA ILE A 44 -0.38 -1.18 9.79
C ILE A 44 0.95 -1.75 9.31
N VAL A 45 0.90 -2.95 8.75
CA VAL A 45 2.05 -3.69 8.21
C VAL A 45 1.71 -4.20 6.79
N GLY A 46 2.49 -5.14 6.29
CA GLY A 46 2.15 -5.91 5.09
C GLY A 46 1.98 -5.08 3.82
N GLY A 47 1.02 -5.49 3.00
CA GLY A 47 0.72 -4.85 1.71
C GLY A 47 0.28 -3.40 1.85
N SER A 48 -0.54 -3.07 2.83
CA SER A 48 -1.02 -1.71 3.07
C SER A 48 0.11 -0.73 3.42
N ALA A 49 1.11 -1.15 4.18
CA ALA A 49 2.28 -0.32 4.45
C ALA A 49 3.11 -0.10 3.17
N VAL A 50 3.30 -1.13 2.34
CA VAL A 50 3.97 -1.00 1.03
C VAL A 50 3.20 -0.04 0.13
N GLU A 51 1.87 -0.16 0.04
CA GLU A 51 1.04 0.75 -0.75
C GLU A 51 1.23 2.21 -0.33
N PHE A 52 1.24 2.47 0.97
CA PHE A 52 1.48 3.81 1.52
C PHE A 52 2.84 4.35 1.08
N TYR A 53 3.92 3.60 1.30
CA TYR A 53 5.30 4.04 1.00
C TYR A 53 5.65 4.06 -0.49
N THR A 54 4.88 3.38 -1.33
CA THR A 54 5.05 3.44 -2.79
C THR A 54 4.09 4.43 -3.47
N ALA A 55 3.35 5.23 -2.69
CA ALA A 55 2.35 6.17 -3.16
C ALA A 55 1.39 5.52 -4.18
N ALA A 56 0.86 4.34 -3.82
CA ALA A 56 -0.02 3.51 -4.64
C ALA A 56 0.61 3.02 -5.95
N SER A 57 1.94 2.93 -6.04
CA SER A 57 2.61 2.19 -7.12
C SER A 57 2.47 0.68 -6.95
N TYR A 58 2.17 0.23 -5.76
CA TYR A 58 1.67 -1.09 -5.39
C TYR A 58 0.28 -0.89 -4.77
N MET A 59 -0.67 -1.77 -5.04
CA MET A 59 -2.02 -1.73 -4.47
C MET A 59 -2.33 -3.05 -3.77
N THR A 60 -3.10 -2.97 -2.67
CA THR A 60 -3.64 -4.11 -1.94
C THR A 60 -5.12 -3.95 -1.68
N LYS A 61 -5.81 -5.04 -1.32
CA LYS A 61 -7.25 -5.03 -0.95
C LYS A 61 -7.46 -5.07 0.57
N ASP A 62 -6.45 -5.46 1.31
CA ASP A 62 -6.48 -5.74 2.73
C ASP A 62 -5.70 -4.69 3.53
N ILE A 63 -6.08 -4.54 4.77
CA ILE A 63 -5.35 -3.80 5.78
C ILE A 63 -4.86 -4.81 6.81
N ASP A 64 -3.55 -4.98 6.88
CA ASP A 64 -2.90 -5.85 7.87
C ASP A 64 -2.53 -5.05 9.11
N PHE A 65 -3.06 -5.43 10.27
CA PHE A 65 -2.70 -4.84 11.56
C PHE A 65 -1.99 -5.81 12.47
N ILE A 66 -0.84 -5.44 13.01
CA ILE A 66 -0.33 -6.07 14.22
C ILE A 66 -0.99 -5.39 15.42
N ALA A 67 -1.69 -6.19 16.22
CA ALA A 67 -2.32 -5.76 17.47
C ALA A 67 -1.47 -6.17 18.67
N LYS A 68 -1.42 -5.30 19.69
CA LYS A 68 -0.78 -5.63 20.96
C LYS A 68 -1.59 -6.67 21.76
N ASP A 69 -2.92 -6.59 21.66
CA ASP A 69 -3.87 -7.49 22.35
C ASP A 69 -5.08 -7.79 21.46
N ASP A 70 -5.32 -9.06 21.18
CA ASP A 70 -6.42 -9.52 20.31
C ASP A 70 -7.80 -9.46 20.98
N PHE A 71 -7.87 -9.40 22.30
CA PHE A 71 -9.13 -9.55 23.05
C PHE A 71 -10.19 -8.49 22.71
N GLN A 72 -9.77 -7.26 22.43
CA GLN A 72 -10.70 -6.15 22.13
C GLN A 72 -11.02 -6.00 20.65
N ILE A 73 -10.22 -6.61 19.77
CA ILE A 73 -10.34 -6.45 18.31
C ILE A 73 -11.72 -6.90 17.83
N ALA A 74 -12.17 -8.08 18.23
CA ALA A 74 -13.47 -8.59 17.81
C ALA A 74 -14.62 -7.63 18.18
N LYS A 75 -14.54 -6.99 19.35
CA LYS A 75 -15.54 -6.03 19.81
C LYS A 75 -15.52 -4.74 18.97
N ILE A 76 -14.34 -4.23 18.67
CA ILE A 76 -14.16 -3.04 17.82
C ILE A 76 -14.71 -3.32 16.42
N MET A 77 -14.25 -4.38 15.79
CA MET A 77 -14.65 -4.74 14.42
C MET A 77 -16.17 -4.97 14.31
N THR A 78 -16.76 -5.71 15.25
CA THR A 78 -18.21 -5.93 15.30
C THR A 78 -18.98 -4.61 15.52
N SER A 79 -18.46 -3.69 16.33
CA SER A 79 -19.12 -2.38 16.56
C SER A 79 -19.13 -1.50 15.33
N LEU A 80 -18.15 -1.68 14.43
CA LEU A 80 -18.04 -1.01 13.13
C LEU A 80 -18.86 -1.70 12.03
N GLY A 81 -19.50 -2.87 12.30
CA GLY A 81 -20.28 -3.63 11.33
C GLY A 81 -19.50 -4.68 10.54
N PHE A 82 -18.22 -4.89 10.85
CA PHE A 82 -17.45 -5.97 10.26
C PHE A 82 -17.87 -7.33 10.79
N SER A 83 -17.81 -8.34 9.94
CA SER A 83 -18.05 -9.74 10.26
C SER A 83 -16.81 -10.56 10.00
N ILE A 84 -16.55 -11.55 10.87
CA ILE A 84 -15.39 -12.44 10.71
C ILE A 84 -15.70 -13.52 9.67
N GLY A 85 -14.76 -13.73 8.76
CA GLY A 85 -14.76 -14.81 7.78
C GLY A 85 -13.77 -15.92 8.12
N GLU A 86 -13.42 -16.73 7.13
CA GLU A 86 -12.39 -17.75 7.27
C GLU A 86 -11.00 -17.09 7.50
N GLY A 87 -10.13 -17.73 8.28
CA GLY A 87 -8.76 -17.28 8.51
C GLY A 87 -8.61 -16.03 9.37
N TYR A 88 -9.64 -15.64 10.14
CA TYR A 88 -9.66 -14.42 10.95
C TYR A 88 -9.60 -13.12 10.12
N THR A 89 -10.07 -13.18 8.90
CA THR A 89 -10.25 -12.05 8.00
C THR A 89 -11.60 -11.38 8.28
N TRP A 90 -11.62 -10.05 8.33
CA TRP A 90 -12.82 -9.26 8.62
C TRP A 90 -13.33 -8.57 7.37
N PHE A 91 -14.63 -8.70 7.11
CA PHE A 91 -15.34 -8.14 5.95
C PHE A 91 -16.46 -7.21 6.39
N HIS A 92 -16.72 -6.17 5.59
CA HIS A 92 -17.83 -5.27 5.81
C HIS A 92 -18.73 -5.24 4.55
N PRO A 93 -20.09 -5.24 4.69
CA PRO A 93 -20.99 -5.33 3.54
C PRO A 93 -20.99 -4.08 2.63
N ASP A 94 -20.57 -2.92 3.15
CA ASP A 94 -20.64 -1.65 2.45
C ASP A 94 -19.27 -1.19 1.88
N THR A 95 -18.23 -2.01 1.95
CA THR A 95 -16.91 -1.72 1.36
C THR A 95 -16.23 -2.99 0.89
N SER A 96 -15.31 -2.88 -0.07
CA SER A 96 -14.43 -3.97 -0.49
C SER A 96 -13.19 -4.12 0.40
N VAL A 97 -12.99 -3.23 1.37
CA VAL A 97 -11.85 -3.28 2.27
C VAL A 97 -11.94 -4.49 3.19
N VAL A 98 -10.87 -5.25 3.19
CA VAL A 98 -10.68 -6.42 4.05
C VAL A 98 -9.70 -6.05 5.15
N VAL A 99 -9.90 -6.55 6.37
CA VAL A 99 -9.00 -6.27 7.49
C VAL A 99 -8.52 -7.58 8.09
N GLU A 100 -7.21 -7.71 8.25
CA GLU A 100 -6.55 -8.88 8.83
C GLU A 100 -5.72 -8.51 10.04
N PHE A 101 -5.59 -9.46 10.95
CA PHE A 101 -4.77 -9.31 12.16
C PHE A 101 -3.75 -10.46 12.23
N PRO A 102 -2.61 -10.34 11.53
CA PRO A 102 -1.49 -11.26 11.70
C PRO A 102 -1.07 -11.36 13.17
N LYS A 103 -0.52 -12.51 13.53
CA LYS A 103 -0.11 -12.75 14.92
C LYS A 103 1.05 -11.85 15.33
N PRO A 104 1.01 -11.27 16.56
CA PRO A 104 2.15 -10.55 17.11
C PRO A 104 3.37 -11.46 17.31
N PRO A 105 4.61 -10.94 17.49
CA PRO A 105 4.90 -9.52 17.71
C PRO A 105 5.05 -8.72 16.40
N LEU A 106 5.00 -7.38 16.52
CA LEU A 106 5.49 -6.49 15.46
C LEU A 106 6.97 -6.79 15.21
N ILE A 107 7.32 -7.07 13.96
CA ILE A 107 8.71 -7.21 13.54
C ILE A 107 9.16 -5.83 13.04
N GLY A 108 9.80 -5.06 13.91
CA GLY A 108 10.21 -3.69 13.67
C GLY A 108 10.25 -2.88 14.97
N ASP A 109 10.67 -1.63 14.87
CA ASP A 109 10.77 -0.71 16.00
C ASP A 109 9.52 0.17 16.10
N ILE A 110 8.72 -0.06 17.14
CA ILE A 110 7.50 0.72 17.40
C ILE A 110 7.74 2.23 17.52
N SER A 111 8.95 2.65 17.90
CA SER A 111 9.30 4.07 18.00
C SER A 111 9.51 4.74 16.64
N ARG A 112 9.55 3.97 15.55
CA ARG A 112 9.78 4.42 14.18
C ARG A 112 8.52 4.41 13.30
N VAL A 113 7.36 4.12 13.90
CA VAL A 113 6.10 4.15 13.16
C VAL A 113 5.81 5.53 12.57
N THR A 114 5.23 5.56 11.39
CA THR A 114 4.75 6.77 10.74
C THR A 114 3.31 7.03 11.12
N GLU A 115 3.02 8.20 11.68
CA GLU A 115 1.66 8.63 12.01
C GLU A 115 1.02 9.38 10.84
N VAL A 116 -0.15 8.91 10.42
CA VAL A 116 -0.99 9.60 9.42
C VAL A 116 -2.25 10.12 10.12
N LYS A 117 -2.34 11.44 10.25
CA LYS A 117 -3.49 12.11 10.88
C LYS A 117 -4.61 12.31 9.88
N THR A 118 -5.81 11.88 10.26
CA THR A 118 -7.02 12.00 9.47
C THR A 118 -8.16 12.60 10.32
N GLU A 119 -9.28 12.89 9.71
CA GLU A 119 -10.49 13.31 10.45
C GLU A 119 -11.09 12.22 11.32
N TYR A 120 -10.79 10.94 11.07
CA TYR A 120 -11.26 9.79 11.85
C TYR A 120 -10.25 9.33 12.92
N GLY A 121 -9.08 9.94 12.96
CA GLY A 121 -8.04 9.65 13.93
C GLY A 121 -6.65 9.56 13.35
N VAL A 122 -5.79 8.74 13.95
CA VAL A 122 -4.41 8.57 13.54
C VAL A 122 -4.17 7.12 13.18
N ALA A 123 -3.80 6.86 11.93
CA ALA A 123 -3.27 5.57 11.50
C ALA A 123 -1.77 5.50 11.82
N GLU A 124 -1.33 4.39 12.39
CA GLU A 124 0.08 4.12 12.68
C GLU A 124 0.58 3.06 11.71
N ILE A 125 1.61 3.40 10.95
CA ILE A 125 2.17 2.56 9.88
C ILE A 125 3.59 2.17 10.28
N ILE A 126 3.98 0.91 10.12
CA ILE A 126 5.35 0.43 10.36
C ILE A 126 6.36 1.35 9.67
N GLY A 127 7.53 1.55 10.27
CA GLY A 127 8.59 2.38 9.70
C GLY A 127 9.01 1.92 8.30
N VAL A 128 9.39 2.87 7.44
CA VAL A 128 9.79 2.56 6.07
C VAL A 128 10.97 1.60 6.01
N GLU A 129 11.92 1.72 6.92
CA GLU A 129 13.08 0.83 7.00
C GLU A 129 12.65 -0.61 7.37
N ASP A 130 11.71 -0.73 8.30
CA ASP A 130 11.25 -2.05 8.77
C ASP A 130 10.43 -2.78 7.70
N ILE A 131 9.59 -2.08 6.93
CA ILE A 131 8.86 -2.70 5.82
C ILE A 131 9.78 -3.05 4.64
N ILE A 132 10.83 -2.25 4.39
CA ILE A 132 11.88 -2.61 3.41
C ILE A 132 12.54 -3.92 3.83
N LEU A 133 12.94 -4.06 5.08
CA LEU A 133 13.54 -5.30 5.62
C LEU A 133 12.61 -6.49 5.50
N ASP A 134 11.32 -6.30 5.79
CA ASP A 134 10.32 -7.34 5.64
C ASP A 134 10.24 -7.86 4.18
N ARG A 135 10.24 -6.98 3.20
CA ARG A 135 10.24 -7.35 1.78
C ARG A 135 11.55 -7.98 1.33
N LEU A 136 12.70 -7.53 1.85
CA LEU A 136 13.99 -8.15 1.59
C LEU A 136 14.08 -9.57 2.17
N LYS A 137 13.50 -9.82 3.35
CA LYS A 137 13.35 -11.18 3.89
C LYS A 137 12.48 -12.07 2.99
N GLY A 138 11.39 -11.51 2.46
CA GLY A 138 10.57 -12.18 1.45
C GLY A 138 11.40 -12.66 0.26
N ARG A 139 12.26 -11.80 -0.26
CA ARG A 139 13.16 -12.10 -1.37
C ARG A 139 14.20 -13.15 -1.02
N GLU A 140 14.88 -13.02 0.11
CA GLU A 140 15.98 -13.90 0.50
C GLU A 140 15.50 -15.31 0.89
N PHE A 141 14.43 -15.40 1.68
CA PHE A 141 14.03 -16.67 2.29
C PHE A 141 12.85 -17.36 1.60
N TRP A 142 12.01 -16.62 0.86
CA TRP A 142 10.79 -17.16 0.23
C TRP A 142 10.73 -16.97 -1.28
N GLN A 143 11.83 -16.48 -1.90
CA GLN A 143 11.92 -16.27 -3.35
C GLN A 143 10.85 -15.29 -3.90
N ASP A 144 10.40 -14.38 -3.09
CA ASP A 144 9.50 -13.31 -3.49
C ASP A 144 10.28 -12.20 -4.21
N ASN A 145 10.59 -12.46 -5.49
CA ASN A 145 11.44 -11.61 -6.33
C ASN A 145 10.64 -10.45 -6.91
N ASN A 146 10.16 -9.55 -6.05
CA ASN A 146 9.57 -8.28 -6.45
C ASN A 146 10.55 -7.12 -6.20
N GLU A 147 10.28 -5.97 -6.79
CA GLU A 147 11.11 -4.78 -6.72
C GLU A 147 10.58 -3.74 -5.71
N LEU A 148 9.74 -4.17 -4.79
CA LEU A 148 9.14 -3.29 -3.77
C LEU A 148 10.19 -2.66 -2.84
N PRO A 149 11.28 -3.36 -2.42
CA PRO A 149 12.35 -2.73 -1.66
C PRO A 149 12.98 -1.54 -2.39
N GLU A 150 13.36 -1.73 -3.66
CA GLU A 150 13.97 -0.67 -4.48
C GLU A 150 13.00 0.50 -4.69
N MET A 151 11.72 0.23 -4.90
CA MET A 151 10.70 1.27 -5.04
C MET A 151 10.59 2.12 -3.77
N MET A 152 10.55 1.50 -2.60
CA MET A 152 10.50 2.21 -1.31
C MET A 152 11.81 2.96 -1.04
N ILE A 153 12.96 2.34 -1.27
CA ILE A 153 14.27 2.99 -1.12
C ILE A 153 14.35 4.22 -2.03
N TYR A 154 13.97 4.10 -3.30
CA TYR A 154 13.99 5.22 -4.23
C TYR A 154 13.05 6.35 -3.81
N SER A 155 11.83 6.02 -3.43
CA SER A 155 10.80 7.01 -3.06
C SER A 155 11.13 7.76 -1.77
N HIS A 156 11.88 7.15 -0.87
CA HIS A 156 12.20 7.68 0.46
C HIS A 156 13.70 7.89 0.70
N TYR A 157 14.53 7.84 -0.35
CA TYR A 157 15.99 7.82 -0.27
C TYR A 157 16.57 8.88 0.66
N ASP A 158 16.06 10.11 0.60
CA ASP A 158 16.56 11.23 1.38
C ASP A 158 16.08 11.24 2.85
N SER A 159 15.12 10.39 3.20
CA SER A 159 14.55 10.29 4.55
C SER A 159 14.87 8.98 5.27
N ILE A 160 15.38 7.99 4.55
CA ILE A 160 15.77 6.69 5.14
C ILE A 160 16.95 6.86 6.08
N ASP A 161 16.86 6.27 7.27
CA ASP A 161 17.99 6.08 8.17
C ASP A 161 18.79 4.84 7.73
N PHE A 162 19.71 5.03 6.79
CA PHE A 162 20.56 3.94 6.28
C PHE A 162 21.43 3.28 7.35
N VAL A 163 21.78 4.00 8.43
CA VAL A 163 22.55 3.39 9.53
C VAL A 163 21.71 2.38 10.28
N TYR A 164 20.45 2.73 10.59
CA TYR A 164 19.51 1.81 11.19
C TYR A 164 19.21 0.64 10.25
N LEU A 165 18.89 0.92 8.99
CA LEU A 165 18.52 -0.08 7.99
C LEU A 165 19.63 -1.13 7.80
N GLN A 166 20.90 -0.70 7.64
CA GLN A 166 22.04 -1.59 7.48
C GLN A 166 22.26 -2.46 8.73
N LYS A 167 22.19 -1.84 9.93
CA LYS A 167 22.34 -2.57 11.19
C LYS A 167 21.27 -3.65 11.37
N GLN A 168 20.02 -3.33 11.04
CA GLN A 168 18.94 -4.31 11.13
C GLN A 168 19.05 -5.40 10.05
N ALA A 169 19.49 -5.04 8.83
CA ALA A 169 19.75 -6.01 7.76
C ALA A 169 20.83 -7.04 8.15
N GLU A 170 21.87 -6.62 8.86
CA GLU A 170 22.88 -7.53 9.41
C GLU A 170 22.26 -8.50 10.42
N TYR A 171 21.45 -7.99 11.35
CA TYR A 171 20.76 -8.82 12.35
C TYR A 171 19.78 -9.81 11.72
N GLU A 172 19.04 -9.38 10.69
CA GLU A 172 18.03 -10.16 9.97
C GLU A 172 18.62 -11.04 8.84
N LEU A 173 19.96 -11.03 8.64
CA LEU A 173 20.69 -11.81 7.63
C LEU A 173 20.29 -11.50 6.17
N VAL A 174 20.00 -10.22 5.88
CA VAL A 174 19.60 -9.73 4.55
C VAL A 174 20.51 -8.62 4.02
N SER A 175 21.75 -8.50 4.54
CA SER A 175 22.70 -7.45 4.16
C SER A 175 23.01 -7.47 2.67
N ASP A 176 23.29 -8.65 2.09
CA ASP A 176 23.70 -8.77 0.68
C ASP A 176 22.59 -8.30 -0.28
N VAL A 177 21.33 -8.67 0.02
CA VAL A 177 20.19 -8.25 -0.80
C VAL A 177 19.84 -6.77 -0.60
N LEU A 178 20.09 -6.21 0.60
CA LEU A 178 19.95 -4.78 0.84
C LEU A 178 21.01 -3.96 0.09
N GLU A 179 22.29 -4.37 0.18
CA GLU A 179 23.37 -3.70 -0.53
C GLU A 179 23.11 -3.65 -2.04
N LYS A 180 22.64 -4.77 -2.59
CA LYS A 180 22.24 -4.82 -3.99
C LYS A 180 21.08 -3.87 -4.30
N ALA A 181 20.02 -3.86 -3.48
CA ALA A 181 18.87 -2.98 -3.70
C ALA A 181 19.28 -1.48 -3.65
N ILE A 182 20.16 -1.11 -2.71
CA ILE A 182 20.70 0.27 -2.63
C ILE A 182 21.50 0.60 -3.87
N ALA A 183 22.41 -0.28 -4.30
CA ALA A 183 23.24 -0.08 -5.49
C ALA A 183 22.38 0.08 -6.76
N ASP A 184 21.35 -0.74 -6.93
CA ASP A 184 20.42 -0.64 -8.05
C ASP A 184 19.69 0.72 -8.07
N VAL A 185 19.30 1.24 -6.89
CA VAL A 185 18.68 2.58 -6.75
C VAL A 185 19.69 3.70 -7.07
N GLU A 186 20.92 3.62 -6.55
CA GLU A 186 21.97 4.61 -6.81
C GLU A 186 22.35 4.65 -8.28
N ASP A 187 22.53 3.53 -8.92
CA ASP A 187 22.82 3.44 -10.34
C ASP A 187 21.68 4.02 -11.21
N TYR A 188 20.43 3.85 -10.78
CA TYR A 188 19.30 4.50 -11.44
C TYR A 188 19.30 6.02 -11.23
N LYS A 189 19.55 6.51 -10.00
CA LYS A 189 19.63 7.95 -9.69
C LYS A 189 20.76 8.62 -10.46
N ASP A 190 21.88 7.93 -10.66
CA ASP A 190 23.04 8.41 -11.41
C ASP A 190 22.88 8.28 -12.94
N GLY A 191 21.78 7.73 -13.42
CA GLY A 191 21.53 7.50 -14.85
C GLY A 191 22.37 6.38 -15.48
N LYS A 192 23.02 5.55 -14.66
CA LYS A 192 23.86 4.42 -15.11
C LYS A 192 23.03 3.18 -15.46
N SER A 193 21.84 3.04 -14.85
CA SER A 193 20.92 1.93 -15.06
C SER A 193 19.54 2.44 -15.41
N LEU A 194 18.83 1.70 -16.28
CA LEU A 194 17.41 1.91 -16.58
C LEU A 194 16.52 0.89 -15.88
N TYR A 195 17.07 0.08 -14.98
CA TYR A 195 16.36 -1.02 -14.34
C TYR A 195 15.09 -0.55 -13.60
N LEU A 196 15.22 0.42 -12.71
CA LEU A 196 14.07 0.97 -11.98
C LEU A 196 13.09 1.74 -12.90
N ARG A 197 13.57 2.29 -14.01
CA ARG A 197 12.69 2.92 -15.00
C ARG A 197 11.66 1.94 -15.52
N ASN A 198 12.09 0.72 -15.84
CA ASN A 198 11.18 -0.32 -16.35
C ASN A 198 10.17 -0.78 -15.28
N ILE A 199 10.52 -0.67 -14.00
CA ILE A 199 9.64 -1.00 -12.88
C ILE A 199 8.59 0.08 -12.69
N PHE A 200 9.00 1.35 -12.60
CA PHE A 200 8.09 2.46 -12.32
C PHE A 200 7.19 2.85 -13.49
N TYR A 201 7.64 2.59 -14.73
CA TYR A 201 7.02 3.12 -15.96
C TYR A 201 6.76 2.06 -17.03
N SER A 202 6.86 0.76 -16.70
CA SER A 202 6.53 -0.29 -17.65
C SER A 202 5.03 -0.34 -17.96
N ASP A 203 4.69 -0.77 -19.16
CA ASP A 203 3.31 -1.03 -19.59
C ASP A 203 2.60 -1.93 -18.57
N LYS A 204 3.28 -2.97 -18.07
CA LYS A 204 2.75 -3.92 -17.09
C LYS A 204 2.37 -3.27 -15.75
N VAL A 205 3.18 -2.34 -15.25
CA VAL A 205 2.88 -1.61 -13.99
C VAL A 205 1.64 -0.73 -14.16
N VAL A 206 1.53 -0.04 -15.29
CA VAL A 206 0.36 0.80 -15.61
C VAL A 206 -0.88 -0.07 -15.77
N GLU A 207 -0.77 -1.18 -16.51
CA GLU A 207 -1.85 -2.15 -16.71
C GLU A 207 -2.35 -2.70 -15.38
N THR A 208 -1.45 -3.17 -14.50
CA THR A 208 -1.81 -3.67 -13.17
C THR A 208 -2.58 -2.62 -12.37
N LYS A 209 -2.09 -1.37 -12.33
CA LYS A 209 -2.78 -0.28 -11.63
C LYS A 209 -4.17 0.00 -12.17
N ILE A 210 -4.36 -0.09 -13.48
CA ILE A 210 -5.66 0.11 -14.12
C ILE A 210 -6.59 -1.04 -13.77
N VAL A 211 -6.13 -2.29 -13.89
CA VAL A 211 -6.93 -3.48 -13.55
C VAL A 211 -7.32 -3.47 -12.09
N ASP A 212 -6.37 -3.26 -11.18
CA ASP A 212 -6.66 -3.19 -9.74
C ASP A 212 -7.69 -2.11 -9.42
N ALA A 213 -7.55 -0.92 -10.02
CA ALA A 213 -8.51 0.17 -9.78
C ALA A 213 -9.89 -0.11 -10.34
N LEU A 214 -10.01 -0.84 -11.46
CA LEU A 214 -11.30 -1.30 -12.01
C LEU A 214 -11.98 -2.34 -11.11
N GLU A 215 -11.23 -3.20 -10.43
CA GLU A 215 -11.77 -4.12 -9.43
C GLU A 215 -12.43 -3.40 -8.25
N TYR A 216 -12.11 -2.12 -8.02
CA TYR A 216 -12.73 -1.25 -7.02
C TYR A 216 -13.85 -0.35 -7.58
N ASP A 217 -14.41 -0.68 -8.76
CA ASP A 217 -15.45 0.10 -9.45
C ASP A 217 -15.07 1.58 -9.72
N VAL A 218 -13.79 1.88 -9.85
CA VAL A 218 -13.31 3.22 -10.16
C VAL A 218 -13.46 3.50 -11.65
N PRO A 219 -14.16 4.56 -12.09
CA PRO A 219 -14.30 4.89 -13.51
C PRO A 219 -12.95 5.08 -14.20
N LEU A 220 -12.77 4.46 -15.36
CA LEU A 220 -11.50 4.47 -16.12
C LEU A 220 -10.95 5.90 -16.34
N GLU A 221 -11.81 6.88 -16.63
CA GLU A 221 -11.40 8.28 -16.80
C GLU A 221 -10.70 8.85 -15.54
N LYS A 222 -11.17 8.48 -14.35
CA LYS A 222 -10.57 8.93 -13.08
C LYS A 222 -9.23 8.25 -12.86
N ILE A 223 -9.12 6.96 -13.22
CA ILE A 223 -7.87 6.20 -13.13
C ILE A 223 -6.82 6.85 -14.04
N VAL A 224 -7.16 7.05 -15.31
CA VAL A 224 -6.26 7.68 -16.29
C VAL A 224 -5.83 9.07 -15.85
N ARG A 225 -6.76 9.88 -15.33
CA ARG A 225 -6.47 11.23 -14.82
C ARG A 225 -5.52 11.18 -13.62
N ARG A 226 -5.71 10.22 -12.70
CA ARG A 226 -4.83 10.04 -11.53
C ARG A 226 -3.44 9.63 -11.96
N LEU A 227 -3.31 8.60 -12.80
CA LEU A 227 -2.02 8.15 -13.33
C LEU A 227 -1.28 9.25 -14.11
N SER A 228 -2.01 10.07 -14.88
CA SER A 228 -1.44 11.21 -15.59
C SER A 228 -0.95 12.30 -14.63
N ASN A 229 -1.67 12.56 -13.54
CA ASN A 229 -1.23 13.50 -12.51
C ASN A 229 0.00 12.97 -11.76
N ASP A 230 0.04 11.66 -11.44
CA ASP A 230 1.19 11.02 -10.82
C ASP A 230 2.44 11.16 -11.69
N ALA A 231 2.31 10.99 -13.00
CA ALA A 231 3.40 11.21 -13.95
C ALA A 231 3.94 12.66 -13.93
N GLN A 232 3.09 13.64 -13.65
CA GLN A 232 3.50 15.05 -13.54
C GLN A 232 4.17 15.38 -12.20
N VAL A 233 3.70 14.76 -11.11
CA VAL A 233 4.15 15.03 -9.74
C VAL A 233 5.48 14.33 -9.43
N LYS A 234 5.73 13.14 -9.97
CA LYS A 234 6.95 12.34 -9.69
C LYS A 234 8.24 12.88 -10.30
N GLY A 235 8.23 14.03 -10.96
CA GLY A 235 9.41 14.85 -11.20
C GLY A 235 10.47 14.29 -12.17
N GLY A 236 10.23 13.18 -12.87
CA GLY A 236 11.14 12.60 -13.84
C GLY A 236 11.48 13.52 -15.02
N SER A 237 12.48 13.14 -15.82
CA SER A 237 12.82 13.83 -17.06
C SER A 237 11.63 13.89 -18.01
N LEU A 238 11.66 14.79 -18.99
CA LEU A 238 10.61 14.94 -19.98
C LEU A 238 10.35 13.63 -20.74
N ASP A 239 11.41 12.87 -21.01
CA ASP A 239 11.35 11.58 -21.70
C ASP A 239 10.70 10.48 -20.83
N GLU A 240 10.98 10.46 -19.53
CA GLU A 240 10.35 9.53 -18.60
C GLU A 240 8.85 9.76 -18.48
N ARG A 241 8.43 11.02 -18.37
CA ARG A 241 7.01 11.40 -18.36
C ARG A 241 6.29 10.98 -19.63
N LYS A 242 6.96 11.12 -20.78
CA LYS A 242 6.42 10.74 -22.07
C LYS A 242 6.19 9.24 -22.16
N ILE A 243 7.16 8.42 -21.75
CA ILE A 243 7.04 6.95 -21.73
C ILE A 243 5.88 6.52 -20.84
N TYR A 244 5.76 7.09 -19.65
CA TYR A 244 4.68 6.76 -18.72
C TYR A 244 3.31 7.14 -19.29
N LEU A 245 3.19 8.30 -19.93
CA LEU A 245 1.95 8.71 -20.59
C LEU A 245 1.61 7.82 -21.79
N GLU A 246 2.60 7.39 -22.57
CA GLU A 246 2.40 6.45 -23.67
C GLU A 246 1.90 5.09 -23.16
N ALA A 247 2.45 4.59 -22.03
CA ALA A 247 2.00 3.36 -21.37
C ALA A 247 0.55 3.49 -20.90
N ILE A 248 0.18 4.60 -20.25
CA ILE A 248 -1.21 4.86 -19.81
C ILE A 248 -2.17 4.84 -21.00
N ILE A 249 -1.82 5.53 -22.09
CA ILE A 249 -2.68 5.62 -23.29
C ILE A 249 -2.87 4.23 -23.91
N LYS A 250 -1.80 3.45 -24.02
CA LYS A 250 -1.83 2.10 -24.59
C LYS A 250 -2.71 1.17 -23.75
N SER A 251 -2.42 1.04 -22.47
CA SER A 251 -3.18 0.16 -21.55
C SER A 251 -4.65 0.58 -21.46
N SER A 252 -4.96 1.87 -21.48
CA SER A 252 -6.35 2.34 -21.45
C SER A 252 -7.12 1.95 -22.71
N LYS A 253 -6.49 1.94 -23.88
CA LYS A 253 -7.11 1.51 -25.15
C LYS A 253 -7.38 0.01 -25.15
N GLU A 254 -6.38 -0.79 -24.74
CA GLU A 254 -6.50 -2.26 -24.68
C GLU A 254 -7.63 -2.68 -23.73
N ILE A 255 -7.76 -2.02 -22.57
CA ILE A 255 -8.85 -2.28 -21.61
C ILE A 255 -10.20 -1.85 -22.18
N GLN A 256 -10.30 -0.71 -22.87
CA GLN A 256 -11.55 -0.28 -23.51
C GLN A 256 -12.01 -1.26 -24.59
N GLU A 257 -11.08 -1.82 -25.38
CA GLU A 257 -11.38 -2.85 -26.37
C GLU A 257 -11.93 -4.13 -25.71
N LEU A 258 -11.28 -4.61 -24.62
CA LEU A 258 -11.73 -5.79 -23.86
C LEU A 258 -13.13 -5.57 -23.24
N LEU A 259 -13.39 -4.40 -22.69
CA LEU A 259 -14.71 -4.09 -22.11
C LEU A 259 -15.81 -3.97 -23.18
N SER A 260 -15.46 -3.53 -24.40
CA SER A 260 -16.42 -3.46 -25.51
C SER A 260 -16.76 -4.84 -26.07
N GLU A 261 -15.79 -5.74 -26.16
CA GLU A 261 -16.00 -7.12 -26.63
C GLU A 261 -16.82 -7.96 -25.62
N GLY A 262 -16.68 -7.68 -24.30
CA GLY A 262 -17.47 -8.35 -23.27
C GLY A 262 -18.96 -7.95 -23.21
N SER A 263 -19.33 -6.81 -23.81
CA SER A 263 -20.70 -6.31 -23.84
C SER A 263 -21.55 -6.82 -25.01
N GLU A 264 -20.96 -7.54 -25.97
CA GLU A 264 -21.67 -8.15 -27.10
C GLU A 264 -22.09 -9.61 -26.87
N CYS A 265 -21.90 -10.17 -25.67
CA CYS A 265 -22.22 -11.56 -25.33
C CYS A 265 -23.40 -11.74 -24.35
N ASP A 266 -24.33 -10.78 -24.23
CA ASP A 266 -25.59 -10.94 -23.50
C ASP A 266 -26.81 -10.79 -24.41
#